data_a373c16f41e301066f08561ccc4aa0b0
#
_entry.id   a373c16f41e301066f08561ccc4aa0b0
#
_cell.length_a   1.000
_cell.length_b   1.000
_cell.length_c   1.000
_cell.angle_alpha   90.00
_cell.angle_beta   90.00
_cell.angle_gamma   90.00
#
_symmetry.space_group_name_H-M   'P 1'
#
loop_
_entity.id
_entity.type
_entity.pdbx_description
1 polymer ?
#
loop_
_entity_poly.entity_id
_entity_poly.type
_entity_poly.pdbx_seq_one_letter_code
_entity_poly.pdbx_strand_id
1 'polypeptide(L)'
;MARTAEAVGLDSLWLGDHLLYDLPGGITRGPWEVWTSLAAIAAVTERIDIGPLVASTGFHEPAMLAKQAATVDGISGGRLVLGLGAGWNEREYRAFGFPYDRRVSRFEEAFTVIRTLLREGRIDFRGTYYSLEDCVLDPGPTRPGGPPLMLGSIGERMMRIGLPHVDAWNVWWSDYGNSSDGFAALRQRVEQAAAAAGRGPGEVSATAAVLVQMAGGGGRLMGETYNRPVSAVPGTPEAIADHVHAMAAVGASHLQLVLDPITEASIEVVGEALRILDTA
;
A
#
# COMPACT_ATOMS: atom_id res chain seq x y z
N MET A 1 -7.48 -14.24 -11.21
CA MET A 1 -7.17 -13.72 -9.86
C MET A 1 -7.94 -12.46 -9.48
N ALA A 2 -7.88 -11.30 -10.20
CA ALA A 2 -8.62 -10.10 -9.75
C ALA A 2 -10.14 -10.31 -9.71
N ARG A 3 -10.72 -10.89 -10.75
CA ARG A 3 -12.14 -11.28 -10.77
C ARG A 3 -12.47 -12.34 -9.71
N THR A 4 -11.56 -13.27 -9.44
CA THR A 4 -11.73 -14.29 -8.39
C THR A 4 -11.76 -13.62 -7.02
N ALA A 5 -10.84 -12.65 -6.74
CA ALA A 5 -10.83 -11.89 -5.51
C ALA A 5 -12.14 -11.12 -5.28
N GLU A 6 -12.65 -10.48 -6.31
CA GLU A 6 -13.93 -9.78 -6.25
C GLU A 6 -15.12 -10.75 -6.05
N ALA A 7 -15.09 -11.90 -6.72
CA ALA A 7 -16.17 -12.89 -6.65
C ALA A 7 -16.27 -13.58 -5.28
N VAL A 8 -15.13 -13.81 -4.60
CA VAL A 8 -15.14 -14.41 -3.26
C VAL A 8 -15.49 -13.41 -2.15
N GLY A 9 -15.66 -12.14 -2.46
CA GLY A 9 -16.13 -11.13 -1.51
C GLY A 9 -15.04 -10.25 -0.89
N LEU A 10 -13.81 -10.27 -1.40
CA LEU A 10 -12.76 -9.36 -0.92
C LEU A 10 -13.14 -7.90 -1.20
N ASP A 11 -12.77 -7.01 -0.27
CA ASP A 11 -13.05 -5.58 -0.35
C ASP A 11 -12.02 -4.83 -1.17
N SER A 12 -10.77 -5.31 -1.20
CA SER A 12 -9.68 -4.61 -1.86
C SER A 12 -8.62 -5.53 -2.44
N LEU A 13 -7.91 -5.02 -3.46
CA LEU A 13 -6.77 -5.67 -4.10
C LEU A 13 -5.59 -4.71 -4.20
N TRP A 14 -4.41 -5.18 -3.80
CA TRP A 14 -3.22 -4.35 -3.67
C TRP A 14 -2.05 -4.91 -4.46
N LEU A 15 -1.27 -4.00 -5.06
CA LEU A 15 -0.04 -4.35 -5.78
C LEU A 15 1.16 -3.60 -5.19
N GLY A 16 2.29 -4.30 -4.99
CA GLY A 16 3.55 -3.67 -4.64
C GLY A 16 4.13 -2.90 -5.83
N ASP A 17 4.64 -1.69 -5.59
CA ASP A 17 5.39 -0.91 -6.58
C ASP A 17 6.88 -1.29 -6.49
N HIS A 18 7.22 -2.35 -7.18
CA HIS A 18 8.57 -2.88 -7.28
C HIS A 18 8.94 -3.19 -8.73
N LEU A 19 10.23 -3.09 -9.04
CA LEU A 19 10.76 -3.27 -10.38
C LEU A 19 11.59 -4.55 -10.49
N LEU A 20 12.35 -4.88 -9.44
CA LEU A 20 13.11 -6.14 -9.36
C LEU A 20 13.49 -6.50 -7.92
N TYR A 21 13.73 -7.79 -7.71
CA TYR A 21 14.32 -8.34 -6.49
C TYR A 21 15.49 -9.24 -6.85
N ASP A 22 16.61 -9.11 -6.13
CA ASP A 22 17.67 -10.09 -6.15
C ASP A 22 17.39 -11.16 -5.09
N LEU A 23 17.20 -12.39 -5.54
CA LEU A 23 16.89 -13.55 -4.70
C LEU A 23 18.14 -14.39 -4.47
N PRO A 24 18.17 -15.24 -3.42
CA PRO A 24 19.26 -16.18 -3.19
C PRO A 24 19.58 -17.00 -4.46
N GLY A 25 20.87 -17.31 -4.65
CA GLY A 25 21.33 -18.04 -5.84
C GLY A 25 21.55 -17.17 -7.08
N GLY A 26 21.55 -15.84 -6.96
CA GLY A 26 21.79 -14.92 -8.08
C GLY A 26 20.62 -14.78 -9.05
N ILE A 27 19.43 -15.12 -8.60
CA ILE A 27 18.19 -15.00 -9.38
C ILE A 27 17.64 -13.58 -9.25
N THR A 28 17.40 -12.90 -10.38
CA THR A 28 16.64 -11.65 -10.40
C THR A 28 15.20 -11.90 -10.84
N ARG A 29 14.23 -11.41 -10.09
CA ARG A 29 12.80 -11.47 -10.40
C ARG A 29 12.19 -10.07 -10.37
N GLY A 30 11.39 -9.71 -11.38
CA GLY A 30 10.61 -8.47 -11.43
C GLY A 30 9.11 -8.75 -11.45
N PRO A 31 8.29 -8.00 -10.72
CA PRO A 31 6.84 -7.98 -10.93
C PRO A 31 6.49 -7.19 -12.19
N TRP A 32 5.22 -7.27 -12.62
CA TRP A 32 4.69 -6.33 -13.60
C TRP A 32 4.62 -4.92 -13.01
N GLU A 33 4.76 -3.91 -13.87
CA GLU A 33 4.68 -2.50 -13.48
C GLU A 33 3.30 -2.19 -12.86
N VAL A 34 3.32 -1.48 -11.73
CA VAL A 34 2.15 -1.33 -10.86
C VAL A 34 1.00 -0.57 -11.49
N TRP A 35 1.25 0.57 -12.13
CA TRP A 35 0.19 1.45 -12.66
C TRP A 35 -0.50 0.87 -13.88
N THR A 36 0.27 0.25 -14.77
CA THR A 36 -0.27 -0.48 -15.92
C THR A 36 -1.13 -1.66 -15.47
N SER A 37 -0.67 -2.38 -14.43
CA SER A 37 -1.41 -3.51 -13.86
C SER A 37 -2.68 -3.06 -13.14
N LEU A 38 -2.63 -1.96 -12.36
CA LEU A 38 -3.82 -1.38 -11.70
C LEU A 38 -4.86 -0.91 -12.71
N ALA A 39 -4.45 -0.27 -13.80
CA ALA A 39 -5.37 0.13 -14.87
C ALA A 39 -6.08 -1.07 -15.51
N ALA A 40 -5.34 -2.17 -15.76
CA ALA A 40 -5.92 -3.40 -16.28
C ALA A 40 -6.91 -4.05 -15.28
N ILE A 41 -6.58 -4.07 -13.98
CA ILE A 41 -7.46 -4.57 -12.92
C ILE A 41 -8.69 -3.69 -12.80
N ALA A 42 -8.55 -2.37 -12.80
CA ALA A 42 -9.66 -1.41 -12.77
C ALA A 42 -10.71 -1.68 -13.87
N ALA A 43 -10.23 -2.02 -15.08
CA ALA A 43 -11.08 -2.26 -16.25
C ALA A 43 -11.82 -3.61 -16.22
N VAL A 44 -11.41 -4.57 -15.37
CA VAL A 44 -12.00 -5.93 -15.33
C VAL A 44 -12.69 -6.25 -14.01
N THR A 45 -12.76 -5.30 -13.08
CA THR A 45 -13.45 -5.39 -11.79
C THR A 45 -14.45 -4.24 -11.64
N GLU A 46 -15.47 -4.41 -10.82
CA GLU A 46 -16.59 -3.46 -10.71
C GLU A 46 -16.78 -2.89 -9.29
N ARG A 47 -16.43 -3.65 -8.25
CA ARG A 47 -16.72 -3.34 -6.85
C ARG A 47 -15.47 -3.17 -5.98
N ILE A 48 -14.49 -4.05 -6.18
CA ILE A 48 -13.31 -4.15 -5.31
C ILE A 48 -12.46 -2.88 -5.38
N ASP A 49 -12.08 -2.33 -4.24
CA ASP A 49 -11.10 -1.25 -4.17
C ASP A 49 -9.73 -1.72 -4.64
N ILE A 50 -8.96 -0.83 -5.24
CA ILE A 50 -7.64 -1.16 -5.78
C ILE A 50 -6.61 -0.12 -5.34
N GLY A 51 -5.36 -0.53 -5.19
CA GLY A 51 -4.32 0.43 -4.85
C GLY A 51 -2.90 -0.12 -4.88
N PRO A 52 -1.90 0.77 -4.96
CA PRO A 52 -0.52 0.40 -4.72
C PRO A 52 -0.26 0.23 -3.21
N LEU A 53 0.47 -0.81 -2.82
CA LEU A 53 0.90 -1.07 -1.44
C LEU A 53 2.43 -1.12 -1.34
N VAL A 54 3.11 -0.01 -1.30
CA VAL A 54 2.65 1.35 -1.60
C VAL A 54 3.47 1.90 -2.75
N ALA A 55 2.96 2.92 -3.49
CA ALA A 55 3.73 3.55 -4.55
C ALA A 55 5.01 4.17 -4.00
N SER A 56 6.15 3.83 -4.59
CA SER A 56 7.45 4.40 -4.29
C SER A 56 7.58 5.74 -5.01
N THR A 57 7.38 6.86 -4.31
CA THR A 57 7.43 8.18 -4.95
C THR A 57 8.75 8.48 -5.63
N GLY A 58 9.83 7.79 -5.23
CA GLY A 58 11.15 7.93 -5.84
C GLY A 58 11.30 7.25 -7.20
N PHE A 59 10.34 6.44 -7.65
CA PHE A 59 10.32 5.84 -9.00
C PHE A 59 9.54 6.69 -10.01
N HIS A 60 8.92 7.78 -9.57
CA HIS A 60 7.99 8.55 -10.39
C HIS A 60 8.25 10.05 -10.30
N GLU A 61 8.00 10.77 -11.39
CA GLU A 61 7.82 12.20 -11.34
C GLU A 61 6.46 12.52 -10.66
N PRO A 62 6.41 13.37 -9.62
CA PRO A 62 5.23 13.48 -8.77
C PRO A 62 3.97 13.95 -9.50
N ALA A 63 4.07 14.85 -10.48
CA ALA A 63 2.93 15.27 -11.28
C ALA A 63 2.41 14.13 -12.18
N MET A 64 3.31 13.29 -12.73
CA MET A 64 2.93 12.10 -13.49
C MET A 64 2.28 11.05 -12.59
N LEU A 65 2.78 10.87 -11.36
CA LEU A 65 2.16 9.96 -10.41
C LEU A 65 0.72 10.39 -10.06
N ALA A 66 0.50 11.70 -9.83
CA ALA A 66 -0.84 12.25 -9.64
C ALA A 66 -1.74 11.99 -10.86
N LYS A 67 -1.20 12.14 -12.08
CA LYS A 67 -1.92 11.88 -13.34
C LYS A 67 -2.27 10.41 -13.51
N GLN A 68 -1.35 9.49 -13.20
CA GLN A 68 -1.59 8.05 -13.21
C GLN A 68 -2.67 7.67 -12.20
N ALA A 69 -2.59 8.21 -10.98
CA ALA A 69 -3.59 8.00 -9.93
C ALA A 69 -4.98 8.47 -10.36
N ALA A 70 -5.12 9.69 -10.88
CA ALA A 70 -6.38 10.22 -11.39
C ALA A 70 -6.93 9.38 -12.56
N THR A 71 -6.05 8.88 -13.43
CA THR A 71 -6.45 8.02 -14.56
C THR A 71 -6.99 6.68 -14.08
N VAL A 72 -6.29 6.01 -13.16
CA VAL A 72 -6.76 4.73 -12.59
C VAL A 72 -8.03 4.92 -11.76
N ASP A 73 -8.13 6.02 -11.01
CA ASP A 73 -9.36 6.39 -10.29
C ASP A 73 -10.54 6.55 -11.25
N GLY A 74 -10.33 7.23 -12.39
CA GLY A 74 -11.33 7.38 -13.44
C GLY A 74 -11.75 6.06 -14.08
N ILE A 75 -10.79 5.20 -14.46
CA ILE A 75 -11.08 3.88 -15.06
C ILE A 75 -11.85 2.99 -14.07
N SER A 76 -11.49 3.04 -12.80
CA SER A 76 -12.15 2.24 -11.75
C SER A 76 -13.50 2.81 -11.28
N GLY A 77 -13.90 4.00 -11.71
CA GLY A 77 -15.11 4.66 -11.20
C GLY A 77 -14.98 5.12 -9.74
N GLY A 78 -13.78 5.52 -9.31
CA GLY A 78 -13.53 6.05 -7.98
C GLY A 78 -13.17 4.98 -6.93
N ARG A 79 -12.60 3.85 -7.32
CA ARG A 79 -12.20 2.75 -6.39
C ARG A 79 -10.71 2.74 -6.04
N LEU A 80 -9.94 3.75 -6.48
CA LEU A 80 -8.53 3.84 -6.11
C LEU A 80 -8.35 4.25 -4.65
N VAL A 81 -7.47 3.58 -3.93
CA VAL A 81 -6.86 4.02 -2.67
C VAL A 81 -5.36 4.21 -2.93
N LEU A 82 -4.84 5.41 -2.73
CA LEU A 82 -3.46 5.73 -3.08
C LEU A 82 -2.52 5.56 -1.89
N GLY A 83 -1.88 4.41 -1.80
CA GLY A 83 -0.77 4.18 -0.86
C GLY A 83 0.52 4.83 -1.35
N LEU A 84 1.21 5.58 -0.48
CA LEU A 84 2.43 6.31 -0.80
C LEU A 84 3.54 6.02 0.20
N GLY A 85 4.77 5.90 -0.30
CA GLY A 85 5.98 5.69 0.47
C GLY A 85 7.23 6.23 -0.22
N ALA A 86 8.36 6.28 0.51
CA ALA A 86 9.62 6.79 -0.02
C ALA A 86 10.46 5.74 -0.78
N GLY A 87 10.00 4.49 -0.84
CA GLY A 87 10.79 3.36 -1.34
C GLY A 87 11.94 2.96 -0.40
N TRP A 88 12.52 1.79 -0.62
CA TRP A 88 13.55 1.25 0.26
C TRP A 88 14.67 0.46 -0.46
N ASN A 89 14.36 -0.21 -1.57
CA ASN A 89 15.29 -1.12 -2.24
C ASN A 89 16.25 -0.36 -3.17
N GLU A 90 17.43 -0.01 -2.66
CA GLU A 90 18.45 0.74 -3.40
C GLU A 90 18.84 0.12 -4.74
N ARG A 91 18.77 -1.23 -4.83
CA ARG A 91 19.06 -1.98 -6.05
C ARG A 91 18.17 -1.57 -7.23
N GLU A 92 16.87 -1.33 -6.96
CA GLU A 92 15.91 -0.89 -7.98
C GLU A 92 16.20 0.53 -8.45
N TYR A 93 16.47 1.45 -7.52
CA TYR A 93 16.85 2.84 -7.84
C TYR A 93 18.06 2.89 -8.77
N ARG A 94 19.12 2.16 -8.43
CA ARG A 94 20.33 2.12 -9.26
C ARG A 94 20.09 1.47 -10.61
N ALA A 95 19.32 0.39 -10.67
CA ALA A 95 19.08 -0.35 -11.90
C ALA A 95 18.26 0.44 -12.93
N PHE A 96 17.32 1.24 -12.45
CA PHE A 96 16.40 2.01 -13.30
C PHE A 96 16.78 3.50 -13.40
N GLY A 97 17.90 3.91 -12.80
CA GLY A 97 18.43 5.26 -12.92
C GLY A 97 17.74 6.31 -12.04
N PHE A 98 17.05 5.89 -10.99
CA PHE A 98 16.40 6.80 -10.05
C PHE A 98 17.35 7.25 -8.94
N PRO A 99 17.20 8.48 -8.42
CA PRO A 99 18.02 8.97 -7.32
C PRO A 99 17.63 8.32 -5.99
N TYR A 100 18.56 7.62 -5.34
CA TYR A 100 18.33 6.96 -4.05
C TYR A 100 18.58 7.89 -2.84
N ASP A 101 19.39 8.91 -3.03
CA ASP A 101 19.74 9.85 -1.98
C ASP A 101 18.54 10.67 -1.50
N ARG A 102 18.54 11.05 -0.23
CA ARG A 102 17.55 11.96 0.36
C ARG A 102 16.08 11.56 0.13
N ARG A 103 15.77 10.26 0.04
CA ARG A 103 14.43 9.73 -0.27
C ARG A 103 13.31 10.38 0.54
N VAL A 104 13.47 10.58 1.85
CA VAL A 104 12.43 11.19 2.69
C VAL A 104 12.22 12.67 2.34
N SER A 105 13.28 13.41 1.98
CA SER A 105 13.15 14.81 1.55
C SER A 105 12.50 14.91 0.16
N ARG A 106 12.85 13.99 -0.74
CA ARG A 106 12.16 13.86 -2.04
C ARG A 106 10.71 13.46 -1.89
N PHE A 107 10.42 12.54 -0.97
CA PHE A 107 9.04 12.16 -0.63
C PHE A 107 8.24 13.37 -0.12
N GLU A 108 8.78 14.20 0.73
CA GLU A 108 8.11 15.38 1.30
C GLU A 108 7.63 16.35 0.20
N GLU A 109 8.50 16.66 -0.78
CA GLU A 109 8.13 17.48 -1.92
C GLU A 109 7.15 16.76 -2.86
N ALA A 110 7.42 15.49 -3.20
CA ALA A 110 6.55 14.67 -4.05
C ALA A 110 5.14 14.53 -3.45
N PHE A 111 5.05 14.23 -2.16
CA PHE A 111 3.78 14.10 -1.44
C PHE A 111 2.98 15.41 -1.48
N THR A 112 3.66 16.56 -1.31
CA THR A 112 3.02 17.88 -1.43
C THR A 112 2.45 18.09 -2.83
N VAL A 113 3.23 17.83 -3.88
CA VAL A 113 2.79 17.96 -5.28
C VAL A 113 1.61 17.04 -5.59
N ILE A 114 1.74 15.74 -5.25
CA ILE A 114 0.71 14.73 -5.53
C ILE A 114 -0.61 15.09 -4.85
N ARG A 115 -0.55 15.38 -3.55
CA ARG A 115 -1.73 15.73 -2.76
C ARG A 115 -2.41 16.98 -3.27
N THR A 116 -1.65 18.04 -3.57
CA THR A 116 -2.20 19.30 -4.07
C THR A 116 -2.86 19.11 -5.44
N LEU A 117 -2.20 18.42 -6.37
CA LEU A 117 -2.81 18.14 -7.69
C LEU A 117 -4.10 17.32 -7.57
N LEU A 118 -4.12 16.27 -6.74
CA LEU A 118 -5.31 15.44 -6.58
C LEU A 118 -6.48 16.17 -5.87
N ARG A 119 -6.19 17.14 -4.99
CA ARG A 119 -7.21 17.86 -4.22
C ARG A 119 -7.65 19.17 -4.86
N GLU A 120 -6.72 19.91 -5.49
CA GLU A 120 -6.92 21.27 -5.97
C GLU A 120 -6.90 21.36 -7.51
N GLY A 121 -6.40 20.31 -8.18
CA GLY A 121 -6.38 20.19 -9.63
C GLY A 121 -5.26 20.98 -10.31
N ARG A 122 -4.50 21.80 -9.58
CA ARG A 122 -3.39 22.60 -10.14
C ARG A 122 -2.35 22.94 -9.09
N ILE A 123 -1.12 23.21 -9.54
CA ILE A 123 -0.03 23.66 -8.70
C ILE A 123 1.06 24.40 -9.50
N ASP A 124 1.60 25.46 -8.91
CA ASP A 124 2.95 25.94 -9.15
C ASP A 124 3.83 25.52 -7.99
N PHE A 125 4.96 24.89 -8.24
CA PHE A 125 5.83 24.38 -7.20
C PHE A 125 7.30 24.59 -7.53
N ARG A 126 8.06 25.12 -6.57
CA ARG A 126 9.51 25.27 -6.66
C ARG A 126 10.16 24.72 -5.39
N GLY A 127 10.64 23.49 -5.48
CA GLY A 127 11.34 22.80 -4.43
C GLY A 127 12.83 22.62 -4.71
N THR A 128 13.47 21.82 -3.90
CA THR A 128 14.87 21.43 -4.09
C THR A 128 15.00 20.33 -5.15
N TYR A 129 14.01 19.45 -5.24
CA TYR A 129 14.05 18.25 -6.09
C TYR A 129 13.10 18.32 -7.27
N TYR A 130 12.01 19.06 -7.15
CA TYR A 130 10.97 19.16 -8.18
C TYR A 130 10.62 20.62 -8.45
N SER A 131 10.31 20.91 -9.71
CA SER A 131 9.84 22.23 -10.13
C SER A 131 8.75 22.07 -11.17
N LEU A 132 7.61 22.70 -10.95
CA LEU A 132 6.42 22.65 -11.80
C LEU A 132 5.94 24.09 -12.05
N GLU A 133 5.54 24.39 -13.27
CA GLU A 133 5.01 25.68 -13.69
C GLU A 133 3.69 25.47 -14.42
N ASP A 134 2.63 26.17 -13.98
CA ASP A 134 1.26 26.08 -14.50
C ASP A 134 0.76 24.62 -14.68
N CYS A 135 1.10 23.75 -13.72
CA CYS A 135 0.74 22.35 -13.80
C CYS A 135 -0.74 22.14 -13.46
N VAL A 136 -1.51 21.62 -14.40
CA VAL A 136 -2.94 21.33 -14.28
C VAL A 136 -3.21 19.84 -14.41
N LEU A 137 -3.98 19.28 -13.49
CA LEU A 137 -4.45 17.90 -13.50
C LEU A 137 -5.87 17.83 -14.11
N ASP A 138 -5.95 17.62 -15.42
CA ASP A 138 -7.20 17.47 -16.16
C ASP A 138 -7.15 16.24 -17.10
N PRO A 139 -8.12 15.29 -17.05
CA PRO A 139 -9.18 15.22 -16.06
C PRO A 139 -8.65 14.96 -14.63
N GLY A 140 -9.33 15.53 -13.65
CA GLY A 140 -9.10 15.25 -12.24
C GLY A 140 -9.65 13.90 -11.79
N PRO A 141 -9.49 13.55 -10.48
CA PRO A 141 -10.05 12.33 -9.90
C PRO A 141 -11.58 12.32 -9.94
N THR A 142 -12.16 11.12 -9.91
CA THR A 142 -13.63 10.92 -9.93
C THR A 142 -14.28 11.41 -8.64
N ARG A 143 -13.62 11.19 -7.49
CA ARG A 143 -14.14 11.62 -6.20
C ARG A 143 -13.75 13.06 -5.88
N PRO A 144 -14.69 13.90 -5.36
CA PRO A 144 -14.33 15.20 -4.82
C PRO A 144 -13.23 15.06 -3.74
N GLY A 145 -12.15 15.83 -3.88
CA GLY A 145 -11.01 15.74 -2.97
C GLY A 145 -10.01 14.61 -3.27
N GLY A 146 -10.24 13.85 -4.35
CA GLY A 146 -9.36 12.77 -4.81
C GLY A 146 -9.52 11.44 -4.08
N PRO A 147 -8.72 10.43 -4.44
CA PRO A 147 -8.69 9.14 -3.77
C PRO A 147 -8.21 9.27 -2.32
N PRO A 148 -8.65 8.38 -1.41
CA PRO A 148 -8.07 8.29 -0.07
C PRO A 148 -6.57 8.05 -0.17
N LEU A 149 -5.82 8.75 0.70
CA LEU A 149 -4.38 8.65 0.77
C LEU A 149 -3.97 7.74 1.94
N MET A 150 -3.03 6.84 1.70
CA MET A 150 -2.49 5.96 2.73
C MET A 150 -0.96 6.11 2.81
N LEU A 151 -0.43 6.22 4.04
CA LEU A 151 1.01 6.28 4.28
C LEU A 151 1.55 4.89 4.63
N GLY A 152 2.49 4.35 3.85
CA GLY A 152 3.23 3.12 4.16
C GLY A 152 4.59 3.41 4.79
N SER A 153 4.64 3.70 6.08
CA SER A 153 5.90 3.92 6.80
C SER A 153 5.72 3.93 8.32
N ILE A 154 6.78 3.52 9.04
CA ILE A 154 6.89 3.60 10.51
C ILE A 154 7.96 4.61 10.96
N GLY A 155 8.60 5.30 10.01
CA GLY A 155 9.66 6.28 10.30
C GLY A 155 9.07 7.59 10.83
N GLU A 156 9.62 8.13 11.93
CA GLU A 156 9.11 9.35 12.58
C GLU A 156 8.97 10.54 11.64
N ARG A 157 9.99 10.79 10.79
CA ARG A 157 9.92 11.90 9.83
C ARG A 157 8.84 11.67 8.78
N MET A 158 8.67 10.43 8.29
CA MET A 158 7.62 10.08 7.34
C MET A 158 6.23 10.27 7.96
N MET A 159 6.03 9.81 9.20
CA MET A 159 4.78 10.01 9.93
C MET A 159 4.47 11.50 10.12
N ARG A 160 5.46 12.32 10.50
CA ARG A 160 5.26 13.77 10.65
C ARG A 160 4.86 14.45 9.34
N ILE A 161 5.36 13.99 8.19
CA ILE A 161 5.00 14.52 6.88
C ILE A 161 3.59 14.07 6.46
N GLY A 162 3.28 12.79 6.62
CA GLY A 162 2.08 12.17 6.04
C GLY A 162 0.84 12.26 6.92
N LEU A 163 0.94 11.95 8.23
CA LEU A 163 -0.22 11.82 9.12
C LEU A 163 -1.15 13.04 9.17
N PRO A 164 -0.69 14.30 9.04
CA PRO A 164 -1.60 15.44 8.95
C PRO A 164 -2.58 15.38 7.77
N HIS A 165 -2.31 14.56 6.75
CA HIS A 165 -2.94 14.64 5.44
C HIS A 165 -3.51 13.34 4.89
N VAL A 166 -3.19 12.19 5.49
CA VAL A 166 -3.64 10.88 5.00
C VAL A 166 -4.89 10.40 5.72
N ASP A 167 -5.63 9.53 5.06
CA ASP A 167 -6.84 8.90 5.56
C ASP A 167 -6.55 7.55 6.23
N ALA A 168 -5.41 6.93 5.87
CA ALA A 168 -4.97 5.66 6.44
C ALA A 168 -3.46 5.58 6.61
N TRP A 169 -3.03 4.72 7.53
CA TRP A 169 -1.65 4.31 7.72
C TRP A 169 -1.54 2.80 7.57
N ASN A 170 -0.45 2.34 6.95
CA ASN A 170 -0.17 0.92 6.72
C ASN A 170 1.20 0.52 7.25
N VAL A 171 1.28 -0.70 7.76
CA VAL A 171 2.53 -1.34 8.21
C VAL A 171 2.71 -2.71 7.57
N TRP A 172 3.96 -3.05 7.26
CA TRP A 172 4.35 -4.32 6.69
C TRP A 172 4.55 -5.38 7.79
N TRP A 173 4.19 -6.63 7.53
CA TRP A 173 4.21 -7.73 8.54
C TRP A 173 5.53 -7.87 9.29
N SER A 174 6.68 -7.68 8.63
CA SER A 174 7.99 -7.82 9.27
C SER A 174 8.30 -6.73 10.29
N ASP A 175 7.60 -5.59 10.24
CA ASP A 175 7.85 -4.46 11.13
C ASP A 175 7.11 -4.60 12.48
N TYR A 176 6.07 -5.43 12.52
CA TYR A 176 5.30 -5.72 13.74
C TYR A 176 5.29 -7.21 14.12
N GLY A 177 6.12 -8.03 13.44
CA GLY A 177 6.24 -9.47 13.74
C GLY A 177 5.01 -10.30 13.32
N ASN A 178 4.15 -9.77 12.44
CA ASN A 178 2.93 -10.44 11.94
C ASN A 178 1.99 -10.90 13.07
N SER A 179 1.91 -10.14 14.17
CA SER A 179 1.16 -10.47 15.36
C SER A 179 0.29 -9.29 15.84
N SER A 180 -0.85 -9.58 16.46
CA SER A 180 -1.74 -8.56 17.01
C SER A 180 -1.07 -7.69 18.08
N ASP A 181 -0.25 -8.27 18.95
CA ASP A 181 0.47 -7.52 19.99
C ASP A 181 1.48 -6.54 19.37
N GLY A 182 2.25 -6.99 18.37
CA GLY A 182 3.20 -6.14 17.67
C GLY A 182 2.50 -5.00 16.92
N PHE A 183 1.36 -5.29 16.29
CA PHE A 183 0.54 -4.26 15.64
C PHE A 183 -0.02 -3.25 16.65
N ALA A 184 -0.57 -3.70 17.77
CA ALA A 184 -1.10 -2.85 18.82
C ALA A 184 -0.06 -1.84 19.35
N ALA A 185 1.18 -2.29 19.57
CA ALA A 185 2.28 -1.45 20.01
C ALA A 185 2.64 -0.36 18.98
N LEU A 186 2.69 -0.71 17.69
CA LEU A 186 2.94 0.26 16.62
C LEU A 186 1.77 1.22 16.42
N ARG A 187 0.53 0.72 16.45
CA ARG A 187 -0.68 1.52 16.34
C ARG A 187 -0.70 2.64 17.40
N GLN A 188 -0.38 2.31 18.65
CA GLN A 188 -0.31 3.30 19.72
C GLN A 188 0.70 4.45 19.42
N ARG A 189 1.87 4.12 18.84
CA ARG A 189 2.84 5.12 18.42
C ARG A 189 2.31 6.02 17.29
N VAL A 190 1.61 5.43 16.34
CA VAL A 190 1.01 6.18 15.22
C VAL A 190 -0.12 7.08 15.68
N GLU A 191 -0.98 6.62 16.60
CA GLU A 191 -2.04 7.43 17.21
C GLU A 191 -1.47 8.64 17.97
N GLN A 192 -0.38 8.44 18.72
CA GLN A 192 0.32 9.55 19.40
C GLN A 192 0.89 10.56 18.40
N ALA A 193 1.50 10.06 17.30
CA ALA A 193 2.04 10.92 16.25
C ALA A 193 0.93 11.66 15.48
N ALA A 194 -0.20 11.01 15.21
CA ALA A 194 -1.38 11.61 14.59
C ALA A 194 -2.00 12.70 15.48
N ALA A 195 -2.14 12.44 16.79
CA ALA A 195 -2.61 13.43 17.77
C ALA A 195 -1.67 14.63 17.84
N ALA A 196 -0.35 14.42 17.85
CA ALA A 196 0.64 15.50 17.78
C ALA A 196 0.57 16.31 16.47
N ALA A 197 0.04 15.72 15.39
CA ALA A 197 -0.23 16.36 14.11
C ALA A 197 -1.63 17.03 14.04
N GLY A 198 -2.37 17.07 15.15
CA GLY A 198 -3.69 17.68 15.23
C GLY A 198 -4.84 16.81 14.73
N ARG A 199 -4.61 15.50 14.55
CA ARG A 199 -5.67 14.55 14.11
C ARG A 199 -6.40 13.99 15.33
N GLY A 200 -7.72 13.90 15.21
CA GLY A 200 -8.58 13.27 16.20
C GLY A 200 -8.45 11.75 16.26
N PRO A 201 -8.89 11.11 17.35
CA PRO A 201 -8.91 9.66 17.46
C PRO A 201 -9.72 9.02 16.31
N GLY A 202 -9.13 8.02 15.64
CA GLY A 202 -9.79 7.29 14.54
C GLY A 202 -9.86 8.03 13.19
N GLU A 203 -9.36 9.26 13.08
CA GLU A 203 -9.32 9.98 11.80
C GLU A 203 -8.27 9.42 10.82
N VAL A 204 -7.32 8.65 11.30
CA VAL A 204 -6.37 7.91 10.48
C VAL A 204 -6.60 6.42 10.71
N SER A 205 -7.13 5.76 9.71
CA SER A 205 -7.38 4.31 9.76
C SER A 205 -6.07 3.53 9.88
N ALA A 206 -6.00 2.58 10.81
CA ALA A 206 -4.83 1.74 11.01
C ALA A 206 -4.96 0.44 10.23
N THR A 207 -4.09 0.21 9.25
CA THR A 207 -4.12 -0.97 8.38
C THR A 207 -2.82 -1.75 8.43
N ALA A 208 -2.84 -3.04 8.10
CA ALA A 208 -1.66 -3.89 8.14
C ALA A 208 -1.59 -4.87 6.98
N ALA A 209 -0.40 -5.03 6.42
CA ALA A 209 -0.09 -6.16 5.55
C ALA A 209 0.22 -7.39 6.42
N VAL A 210 -0.46 -8.50 6.16
CA VAL A 210 -0.36 -9.77 6.90
C VAL A 210 0.20 -10.86 6.00
N LEU A 211 1.28 -11.52 6.42
CA LEU A 211 1.83 -12.66 5.70
C LEU A 211 1.04 -13.93 6.02
N VAL A 212 0.49 -14.57 4.99
CA VAL A 212 -0.22 -15.84 5.07
C VAL A 212 0.50 -16.90 4.24
N GLN A 213 0.92 -17.99 4.87
CA GLN A 213 1.56 -19.10 4.17
C GLN A 213 0.52 -20.14 3.73
N MET A 214 0.24 -20.13 2.44
CA MET A 214 -0.68 -21.07 1.82
C MET A 214 0.00 -22.42 1.52
N ALA A 215 -0.80 -23.43 1.17
CA ALA A 215 -0.28 -24.73 0.77
C ALA A 215 0.69 -24.58 -0.45
N GLY A 216 1.87 -25.17 -0.32
CA GLY A 216 2.95 -25.06 -1.34
C GLY A 216 3.78 -23.77 -1.26
N GLY A 217 3.54 -22.90 -0.29
CA GLY A 217 4.35 -21.71 -0.05
C GLY A 217 5.76 -22.05 0.42
N GLY A 218 6.74 -21.33 -0.10
CA GLY A 218 8.17 -21.50 0.20
C GLY A 218 8.76 -20.39 1.08
N GLY A 219 7.94 -19.47 1.56
CA GLY A 219 8.36 -18.23 2.21
C GLY A 219 8.54 -17.11 1.19
N ARG A 220 7.99 -15.93 1.51
CA ARG A 220 8.07 -14.77 0.63
C ARG A 220 9.43 -14.09 0.74
N LEU A 221 10.25 -14.28 -0.27
CA LEU A 221 11.56 -13.65 -0.36
C LEU A 221 11.43 -12.28 -1.07
N MET A 222 11.88 -11.22 -0.40
CA MET A 222 11.88 -9.85 -0.92
C MET A 222 13.30 -9.26 -1.03
N GLY A 223 14.30 -10.12 -1.25
CA GLY A 223 15.73 -9.74 -1.24
C GLY A 223 16.36 -9.82 0.15
N GLU A 224 17.69 -9.79 0.21
CA GLU A 224 18.46 -10.01 1.45
C GLU A 224 18.18 -8.99 2.56
N THR A 225 17.83 -7.77 2.20
CA THR A 225 17.65 -6.65 3.13
C THR A 225 16.35 -6.73 3.95
N TYR A 226 15.33 -7.45 3.46
CA TYR A 226 14.00 -7.48 4.08
C TYR A 226 13.59 -8.87 4.61
N ASN A 227 14.50 -9.82 4.61
CA ASN A 227 14.27 -11.17 5.14
C ASN A 227 14.39 -11.19 6.67
N ARG A 228 13.43 -10.58 7.38
CA ARG A 228 13.26 -10.84 8.80
C ARG A 228 12.40 -12.08 8.96
N PRO A 229 12.89 -13.13 9.64
CA PRO A 229 12.06 -14.29 9.91
C PRO A 229 10.88 -13.88 10.79
N VAL A 230 9.68 -14.04 10.29
CA VAL A 230 8.42 -13.86 11.03
C VAL A 230 7.57 -15.09 10.83
N SER A 231 6.77 -15.44 11.83
CA SER A 231 5.78 -16.50 11.70
C SER A 231 4.66 -16.04 10.77
N ALA A 232 4.48 -16.72 9.66
CA ALA A 232 3.33 -16.51 8.80
C ALA A 232 2.07 -17.09 9.44
N VAL A 233 0.92 -16.50 9.14
CA VAL A 233 -0.39 -17.09 9.49
C VAL A 233 -0.56 -18.36 8.65
N PRO A 234 -0.97 -19.51 9.25
CA PRO A 234 -1.29 -20.70 8.47
C PRO A 234 -2.41 -20.43 7.47
N GLY A 235 -2.24 -20.92 6.23
CA GLY A 235 -3.19 -20.71 5.14
C GLY A 235 -4.41 -21.63 5.19
N THR A 236 -5.03 -21.77 6.36
CA THR A 236 -6.34 -22.42 6.51
C THR A 236 -7.41 -21.38 6.78
N PRO A 237 -8.67 -21.61 6.37
CA PRO A 237 -9.76 -20.65 6.58
C PRO A 237 -9.90 -20.22 8.04
N GLU A 238 -9.83 -21.18 8.98
CA GLU A 238 -9.97 -20.95 10.42
C GLU A 238 -8.82 -20.07 10.96
N ALA A 239 -7.57 -20.40 10.63
CA ALA A 239 -6.41 -19.65 11.11
C ALA A 239 -6.38 -18.22 10.56
N ILE A 240 -6.83 -18.03 9.32
CA ILE A 240 -6.98 -16.69 8.71
C ILE A 240 -8.06 -15.91 9.45
N ALA A 241 -9.24 -16.51 9.69
CA ALA A 241 -10.35 -15.86 10.39
C ALA A 241 -9.97 -15.50 11.85
N ASP A 242 -9.33 -16.40 12.58
CA ASP A 242 -8.84 -16.17 13.95
C ASP A 242 -7.86 -15.00 13.99
N HIS A 243 -6.94 -14.94 13.01
CA HIS A 243 -5.98 -13.84 12.93
C HIS A 243 -6.66 -12.50 12.61
N VAL A 244 -7.63 -12.48 11.69
CA VAL A 244 -8.43 -11.30 11.37
C VAL A 244 -9.16 -10.79 12.61
N HIS A 245 -9.82 -11.66 13.38
CA HIS A 245 -10.46 -11.31 14.64
C HIS A 245 -9.45 -10.73 15.66
N ALA A 246 -8.29 -11.37 15.82
CA ALA A 246 -7.25 -10.87 16.73
C ALA A 246 -6.73 -9.49 16.34
N MET A 247 -6.53 -9.23 15.04
CA MET A 247 -6.12 -7.94 14.52
C MET A 247 -7.22 -6.87 14.68
N ALA A 248 -8.47 -7.23 14.40
CA ALA A 248 -9.61 -6.33 14.59
C ALA A 248 -9.78 -5.94 16.07
N ALA A 249 -9.62 -6.90 17.01
CA ALA A 249 -9.71 -6.65 18.45
C ALA A 249 -8.68 -5.64 18.95
N VAL A 250 -7.53 -5.53 18.31
CA VAL A 250 -6.51 -4.52 18.61
C VAL A 250 -6.60 -3.29 17.71
N GLY A 251 -7.69 -3.15 16.94
CA GLY A 251 -8.07 -1.95 16.18
C GLY A 251 -7.48 -1.82 14.80
N ALA A 252 -7.10 -2.91 14.15
CA ALA A 252 -6.88 -2.90 12.70
C ALA A 252 -8.23 -2.68 12.00
N SER A 253 -8.28 -1.70 11.11
CA SER A 253 -9.48 -1.36 10.34
C SER A 253 -9.52 -2.02 8.96
N HIS A 254 -8.38 -2.46 8.45
CA HIS A 254 -8.26 -3.15 7.16
C HIS A 254 -6.97 -3.98 7.12
N LEU A 255 -7.05 -5.16 6.55
CA LEU A 255 -5.91 -6.08 6.43
C LEU A 255 -5.65 -6.41 4.95
N GLN A 256 -4.41 -6.23 4.51
CA GLN A 256 -3.93 -6.67 3.22
C GLN A 256 -3.26 -8.03 3.36
N LEU A 257 -3.95 -9.11 2.99
CA LEU A 257 -3.42 -10.47 3.08
C LEU A 257 -2.40 -10.72 1.97
N VAL A 258 -1.16 -10.92 2.34
CA VAL A 258 -0.06 -11.23 1.43
C VAL A 258 0.11 -12.74 1.37
N LEU A 259 -0.53 -13.36 0.40
CA LEU A 259 -0.58 -14.81 0.22
C LEU A 259 0.74 -15.33 -0.37
N ASP A 260 1.24 -16.43 0.13
CA ASP A 260 2.40 -17.14 -0.40
C ASP A 260 2.12 -18.63 -0.57
N PRO A 261 1.96 -19.13 -1.81
CA PRO A 261 1.91 -18.38 -3.08
C PRO A 261 0.59 -17.65 -3.31
N ILE A 262 0.59 -16.65 -4.20
CA ILE A 262 -0.62 -15.98 -4.69
C ILE A 262 -1.12 -16.76 -5.90
N THR A 263 -2.23 -17.49 -5.71
CA THR A 263 -2.92 -18.28 -6.75
C THR A 263 -4.43 -18.08 -6.64
N GLU A 264 -5.19 -18.50 -7.65
CA GLU A 264 -6.65 -18.48 -7.54
C GLU A 264 -7.15 -19.40 -6.42
N ALA A 265 -6.55 -20.59 -6.24
CA ALA A 265 -6.86 -21.48 -5.13
C ALA A 265 -6.59 -20.83 -3.75
N SER A 266 -5.48 -20.08 -3.62
CA SER A 266 -5.20 -19.34 -2.40
C SER A 266 -6.25 -18.27 -2.09
N ILE A 267 -6.75 -17.59 -3.12
CA ILE A 267 -7.83 -16.59 -3.00
C ILE A 267 -9.15 -17.26 -2.61
N GLU A 268 -9.46 -18.43 -3.16
CA GLU A 268 -10.66 -19.21 -2.80
C GLU A 268 -10.66 -19.61 -1.31
N VAL A 269 -9.51 -20.03 -0.76
CA VAL A 269 -9.35 -20.31 0.67
C VAL A 269 -9.62 -19.07 1.53
N VAL A 270 -9.17 -17.88 1.08
CA VAL A 270 -9.51 -16.63 1.78
C VAL A 270 -11.02 -16.37 1.73
N GLY A 271 -11.67 -16.66 0.61
CA GLY A 271 -13.14 -16.59 0.50
C GLY A 271 -13.86 -17.52 1.49
N GLU A 272 -13.28 -18.68 1.83
CA GLU A 272 -13.80 -19.54 2.89
C GLU A 272 -13.63 -18.91 4.27
N ALA A 273 -12.48 -18.26 4.53
CA ALA A 273 -12.26 -17.53 5.77
C ALA A 273 -13.25 -16.36 5.95
N LEU A 274 -13.59 -15.64 4.87
CA LEU A 274 -14.60 -14.58 4.92
C LEU A 274 -15.97 -15.14 5.35
N ARG A 275 -16.39 -16.30 4.83
CA ARG A 275 -17.65 -16.94 5.27
C ARG A 275 -17.67 -17.30 6.75
N ILE A 276 -16.53 -17.68 7.33
CA ILE A 276 -16.42 -17.89 8.79
C ILE A 276 -16.62 -16.57 9.53
N LEU A 277 -15.97 -15.50 9.07
CA LEU A 277 -16.09 -14.16 9.67
C LEU A 277 -17.50 -13.60 9.62
N ASP A 278 -18.25 -13.84 8.54
CA ASP A 278 -19.64 -13.38 8.36
C ASP A 278 -20.64 -14.11 9.26
N THR A 279 -20.26 -15.27 9.81
CA THR A 279 -21.16 -16.10 10.67
C THR A 279 -20.84 -16.00 12.16
N ALA A 280 -19.76 -15.30 12.53
CA ALA A 280 -19.30 -15.12 13.91
C ALA A 280 -19.79 -13.80 14.49
#